data_731f24a1b1a08100671ab123052d953d
#
_entry.id   731f24a1b1a08100671ab123052d953d
#
_cell.length_a   1.000
_cell.length_b   1.000
_cell.length_c   1.000
_cell.angle_alpha   90.00
_cell.angle_beta   90.00
_cell.angle_gamma   90.00
#
_symmetry.space_group_name_H-M   'P 1'
#
loop_
_entity.id
_entity.type
_entity.pdbx_description
1 polymer ?
#
loop_
_entity_poly.entity_id
_entity_poly.type
_entity_poly.pdbx_seq_one_letter_code
_entity_poly.pdbx_strand_id
1 'polypeptide(L)'
;MPGLCLAALLAAFAFVTLALAFAFPPLTGRVVDSANIIPRPVSDRIAAKLASLEAKSGIQLVVATVKSLEGDDIEPYANALFRAWKLGEKQKNNGVLLLVAPNEHKARIEVGYGLEGTLTDALSKIIITNAMAPRFKAGDFGGGIERGVDDIITVLTTDSSEWEKRPQLRIVRQDTTLDALGPWIALGLFVFIFFWLTPPSQRGNLLSFLLGMLMSSHRGGGYRGGSGDGWSDGGGGFSGGGGSSGGGGASGSW
;
A
#
# COMPACT_ATOMS: atom_id res chain seq x y z
N MET A 1 -52.32 11.07 18.08
CA MET A 1 -51.26 11.70 17.28
C MET A 1 -49.88 10.99 17.42
N PRO A 2 -49.77 9.74 17.88
CA PRO A 2 -48.44 9.05 17.97
C PRO A 2 -47.91 8.54 16.61
N GLY A 3 -48.78 8.34 15.62
CA GLY A 3 -48.33 7.79 14.30
C GLY A 3 -47.53 8.77 13.44
N LEU A 4 -47.75 10.10 13.60
CA LEU A 4 -46.98 11.10 12.83
C LEU A 4 -45.53 11.22 13.31
N CYS A 5 -45.28 11.06 14.61
CA CYS A 5 -43.95 11.10 15.18
C CYS A 5 -43.11 9.86 14.79
N LEU A 6 -43.76 8.69 14.70
CA LEU A 6 -43.09 7.47 14.28
C LEU A 6 -42.72 7.49 12.79
N ALA A 7 -43.61 8.03 11.93
CA ALA A 7 -43.35 8.22 10.50
C ALA A 7 -42.23 9.24 10.24
N ALA A 8 -42.18 10.32 11.02
CA ALA A 8 -41.08 11.31 10.94
C ALA A 8 -39.73 10.73 11.39
N LEU A 9 -39.71 9.88 12.43
CA LEU A 9 -38.52 9.21 12.91
C LEU A 9 -37.99 8.15 11.91
N LEU A 10 -38.88 7.41 11.26
CA LEU A 10 -38.53 6.46 10.21
C LEU A 10 -38.04 7.16 8.93
N ALA A 11 -38.63 8.31 8.57
CA ALA A 11 -38.16 9.12 7.46
C ALA A 11 -36.79 9.76 7.74
N ALA A 12 -36.55 10.23 8.98
CA ALA A 12 -35.24 10.73 9.39
C ALA A 12 -34.17 9.63 9.41
N PHE A 13 -34.52 8.40 9.83
CA PHE A 13 -33.61 7.25 9.80
C PHE A 13 -33.30 6.79 8.37
N ALA A 14 -34.25 6.86 7.44
CA ALA A 14 -34.03 6.55 6.03
C ALA A 14 -33.14 7.60 5.33
N PHE A 15 -33.10 8.84 5.81
CA PHE A 15 -32.25 9.91 5.28
C PHE A 15 -30.78 9.79 5.75
N VAL A 16 -30.53 9.16 6.89
CA VAL A 16 -29.17 8.96 7.44
C VAL A 16 -28.41 7.82 6.75
N THR A 17 -29.10 6.95 6.02
CA THR A 17 -28.48 5.89 5.20
C THR A 17 -28.16 6.33 3.77
N LEU A 18 -28.09 7.64 3.49
CA LEU A 18 -27.44 8.12 2.28
C LEU A 18 -25.94 7.85 2.46
N ALA A 19 -25.58 6.60 2.15
CA ALA A 19 -24.23 6.09 2.24
C ALA A 19 -23.28 7.11 1.63
N LEU A 20 -22.19 7.41 2.31
CA LEU A 20 -20.98 8.00 1.77
C LEU A 20 -20.47 7.05 0.66
N ALA A 21 -21.11 7.08 -0.49
CA ALA A 21 -20.62 6.41 -1.67
C ALA A 21 -19.44 7.25 -2.17
N PHE A 22 -18.26 6.68 -2.18
CA PHE A 22 -17.10 7.31 -2.83
C PHE A 22 -17.51 7.79 -4.22
N ALA A 23 -17.29 9.06 -4.50
CA ALA A 23 -17.45 9.61 -5.84
C ALA A 23 -16.23 9.24 -6.68
N PHE A 24 -16.13 7.97 -7.07
CA PHE A 24 -15.03 7.51 -7.91
C PHE A 24 -15.05 8.19 -9.28
N PRO A 25 -13.87 8.57 -9.82
CA PRO A 25 -13.80 9.04 -11.20
C PRO A 25 -14.29 7.94 -12.16
N PRO A 26 -14.97 8.31 -13.27
CA PRO A 26 -15.37 7.32 -14.27
C PRO A 26 -14.14 6.73 -14.95
N LEU A 27 -14.17 5.43 -15.27
CA LEU A 27 -13.12 4.76 -16.05
C LEU A 27 -13.23 5.20 -17.51
N THR A 28 -12.51 6.25 -17.87
CA THR A 28 -12.53 6.84 -19.23
C THR A 28 -11.50 6.20 -20.18
N GLY A 29 -10.58 5.40 -19.62
CA GLY A 29 -9.51 4.75 -20.39
C GLY A 29 -8.51 4.04 -19.48
N ARG A 30 -7.39 3.60 -20.05
CA ARG A 30 -6.32 2.94 -19.28
C ARG A 30 -5.52 3.89 -18.39
N VAL A 31 -5.62 5.20 -18.63
CA VAL A 31 -5.03 6.26 -17.81
C VAL A 31 -6.14 7.24 -17.45
N VAL A 32 -6.45 7.38 -16.17
CA VAL A 32 -7.45 8.29 -15.60
C VAL A 32 -6.73 9.29 -14.70
N ASP A 33 -6.36 10.44 -15.26
CA ASP A 33 -5.59 11.48 -14.57
C ASP A 33 -6.51 12.58 -14.00
N SER A 34 -7.20 12.28 -12.90
CA SER A 34 -8.10 13.25 -12.24
C SER A 34 -7.34 14.32 -11.45
N ALA A 35 -6.11 14.05 -11.06
CA ALA A 35 -5.25 15.02 -10.39
C ALA A 35 -4.54 15.98 -11.33
N ASN A 36 -4.54 15.70 -12.65
CA ASN A 36 -3.84 16.47 -13.69
C ASN A 36 -2.32 16.60 -13.42
N ILE A 37 -1.68 15.50 -13.05
CA ILE A 37 -0.24 15.45 -12.74
C ILE A 37 0.57 14.73 -13.82
N ILE A 38 -0.07 14.14 -14.83
CA ILE A 38 0.59 13.42 -15.91
C ILE A 38 0.59 14.29 -17.17
N PRO A 39 1.74 14.75 -17.66
CA PRO A 39 1.79 15.47 -18.94
C PRO A 39 1.22 14.63 -20.08
N ARG A 40 0.45 15.25 -20.98
CA ARG A 40 -0.20 14.53 -22.10
C ARG A 40 0.71 13.57 -22.86
N PRO A 41 1.93 13.97 -23.29
CA PRO A 41 2.81 13.05 -24.02
C PRO A 41 3.20 11.82 -23.21
N VAL A 42 3.29 11.94 -21.86
CA VAL A 42 3.58 10.82 -20.96
C VAL A 42 2.36 9.93 -20.82
N SER A 43 1.17 10.51 -20.64
CA SER A 43 -0.11 9.79 -20.60
C SER A 43 -0.33 8.94 -21.84
N ASP A 44 -0.07 9.51 -23.02
CA ASP A 44 -0.22 8.81 -24.31
C ASP A 44 0.75 7.62 -24.41
N ARG A 45 2.02 7.79 -24.01
CA ARG A 45 3.00 6.69 -23.96
C ARG A 45 2.58 5.58 -22.99
N ILE A 46 2.14 5.96 -21.79
CA ILE A 46 1.64 4.99 -20.82
C ILE A 46 0.45 4.24 -21.40
N ALA A 47 -0.55 4.93 -21.94
CA ALA A 47 -1.74 4.31 -22.53
C ALA A 47 -1.39 3.32 -23.65
N ALA A 48 -0.42 3.64 -24.51
CA ALA A 48 0.07 2.73 -25.55
C ALA A 48 0.74 1.47 -24.97
N LYS A 49 1.58 1.62 -23.94
CA LYS A 49 2.21 0.48 -23.24
C LYS A 49 1.16 -0.44 -22.62
N LEU A 50 0.16 0.13 -21.94
CA LEU A 50 -0.92 -0.61 -21.30
C LEU A 50 -1.80 -1.33 -22.33
N ALA A 51 -2.10 -0.70 -23.46
CA ALA A 51 -2.81 -1.34 -24.54
C ALA A 51 -2.03 -2.53 -25.13
N SER A 52 -0.71 -2.38 -25.30
CA SER A 52 0.15 -3.46 -25.76
C SER A 52 0.23 -4.64 -24.77
N LEU A 53 0.29 -4.37 -23.46
CA LEU A 53 0.26 -5.40 -22.43
C LEU A 53 -1.05 -6.20 -22.50
N GLU A 54 -2.19 -5.50 -22.52
CA GLU A 54 -3.50 -6.13 -22.56
C GLU A 54 -3.70 -6.97 -23.84
N ALA A 55 -3.27 -6.47 -24.99
CA ALA A 55 -3.34 -7.20 -26.26
C ALA A 55 -2.50 -8.48 -26.28
N LYS A 56 -1.36 -8.51 -25.58
CA LYS A 56 -0.42 -9.64 -25.56
C LYS A 56 -0.73 -10.68 -24.49
N SER A 57 -1.17 -10.25 -23.32
CA SER A 57 -1.31 -11.10 -22.13
C SER A 57 -2.75 -11.21 -21.60
N GLY A 58 -3.64 -10.34 -22.08
CA GLY A 58 -4.98 -10.18 -21.52
C GLY A 58 -4.99 -9.47 -20.14
N ILE A 59 -3.83 -9.09 -19.60
CA ILE A 59 -3.73 -8.41 -18.29
C ILE A 59 -4.19 -6.98 -18.44
N GLN A 60 -5.13 -6.57 -17.59
CA GLN A 60 -5.67 -5.22 -17.57
C GLN A 60 -4.99 -4.39 -16.49
N LEU A 61 -4.01 -3.57 -16.88
CA LEU A 61 -3.36 -2.59 -15.99
C LEU A 61 -3.95 -1.20 -16.26
N VAL A 62 -4.39 -0.52 -15.20
CA VAL A 62 -4.93 0.83 -15.26
C VAL A 62 -4.17 1.74 -14.31
N VAL A 63 -3.89 2.95 -14.76
CA VAL A 63 -3.30 4.03 -13.94
C VAL A 63 -4.39 5.01 -13.57
N ALA A 64 -4.51 5.32 -12.28
CA ALA A 64 -5.41 6.34 -11.78
C ALA A 64 -4.65 7.37 -10.94
N THR A 65 -4.98 8.63 -11.12
CA THR A 65 -4.59 9.66 -10.17
C THR A 65 -5.84 10.31 -9.60
N VAL A 66 -5.85 10.59 -8.30
CA VAL A 66 -6.96 11.25 -7.60
C VAL A 66 -6.46 12.46 -6.84
N LYS A 67 -7.27 13.52 -6.81
CA LYS A 67 -6.88 14.75 -6.09
C LYS A 67 -6.83 14.53 -4.59
N SER A 68 -7.75 13.73 -4.05
CA SER A 68 -7.84 13.43 -2.63
C SER A 68 -8.44 12.04 -2.43
N LEU A 69 -8.11 11.43 -1.30
CA LEU A 69 -8.71 10.20 -0.78
C LEU A 69 -9.94 10.48 0.11
N GLU A 70 -10.38 11.76 0.19
CA GLU A 70 -11.55 12.18 0.98
C GLU A 70 -11.47 11.84 2.48
N GLY A 71 -10.26 11.69 3.00
CA GLY A 71 -10.00 11.36 4.40
C GLY A 71 -9.83 9.87 4.68
N ASP A 72 -9.96 9.01 3.67
CA ASP A 72 -9.75 7.58 3.80
C ASP A 72 -8.28 7.17 3.62
N ASP A 73 -7.99 5.93 4.00
CA ASP A 73 -6.72 5.31 3.67
C ASP A 73 -6.69 4.83 2.22
N ILE A 74 -5.49 4.83 1.62
CA ILE A 74 -5.32 4.50 0.21
C ILE A 74 -5.67 3.03 -0.10
N GLU A 75 -5.51 2.12 0.86
CA GLU A 75 -5.81 0.70 0.72
C GLU A 75 -7.31 0.45 0.47
N PRO A 76 -8.22 0.84 1.38
CA PRO A 76 -9.65 0.64 1.15
C PRO A 76 -10.15 1.42 -0.07
N TYR A 77 -9.64 2.63 -0.30
CA TYR A 77 -10.00 3.42 -1.47
C TYR A 77 -9.61 2.71 -2.78
N ALA A 78 -8.38 2.23 -2.91
CA ALA A 78 -7.90 1.53 -4.10
C ALA A 78 -8.66 0.23 -4.35
N ASN A 79 -8.92 -0.55 -3.30
CA ASN A 79 -9.69 -1.79 -3.42
C ASN A 79 -11.14 -1.52 -3.86
N ALA A 80 -11.79 -0.50 -3.28
CA ALA A 80 -13.14 -0.12 -3.67
C ALA A 80 -13.19 0.41 -5.11
N LEU A 81 -12.20 1.24 -5.52
CA LEU A 81 -12.06 1.74 -6.89
C LEU A 81 -11.82 0.60 -7.89
N PHE A 82 -10.92 -0.34 -7.55
CA PHE A 82 -10.64 -1.52 -8.37
C PHE A 82 -11.91 -2.34 -8.63
N ARG A 83 -12.71 -2.55 -7.58
CA ARG A 83 -13.98 -3.28 -7.65
C ARG A 83 -15.06 -2.49 -8.41
N ALA A 84 -15.16 -1.18 -8.18
CA ALA A 84 -16.09 -0.31 -8.90
C ALA A 84 -15.80 -0.31 -10.40
N TRP A 85 -14.53 -0.31 -10.79
CA TRP A 85 -14.10 -0.39 -12.17
C TRP A 85 -14.07 -1.82 -12.72
N LYS A 86 -14.22 -2.86 -11.88
CA LYS A 86 -14.20 -4.28 -12.24
C LYS A 86 -13.00 -4.68 -13.08
N LEU A 87 -11.81 -4.24 -12.67
CA LEU A 87 -10.58 -4.45 -13.43
C LEU A 87 -10.23 -5.93 -13.55
N GLY A 88 -9.82 -6.34 -14.76
CA GLY A 88 -9.46 -7.71 -15.10
C GLY A 88 -10.65 -8.58 -15.52
N GLU A 89 -10.35 -9.74 -16.10
CA GLU A 89 -11.36 -10.71 -16.52
C GLU A 89 -11.96 -11.43 -15.30
N LYS A 90 -13.28 -11.63 -15.30
CA LYS A 90 -14.02 -12.27 -14.18
C LYS A 90 -13.48 -13.63 -13.74
N GLN A 91 -13.01 -14.45 -14.70
CA GLN A 91 -12.50 -15.79 -14.39
C GLN A 91 -11.03 -15.80 -14.04
N LYS A 92 -10.23 -14.86 -14.58
CA LYS A 92 -8.78 -14.81 -14.41
C LYS A 92 -8.36 -13.89 -13.29
N ASN A 93 -9.18 -12.89 -12.90
CA ASN A 93 -8.85 -11.86 -11.93
C ASN A 93 -7.49 -11.19 -12.22
N ASN A 94 -7.21 -10.93 -13.50
CA ASN A 94 -5.93 -10.46 -14.03
C ASN A 94 -5.89 -8.92 -14.20
N GLY A 95 -6.51 -8.21 -13.27
CA GLY A 95 -6.47 -6.75 -13.20
C GLY A 95 -5.34 -6.24 -12.32
N VAL A 96 -4.83 -5.04 -12.62
CA VAL A 96 -3.93 -4.28 -11.76
C VAL A 96 -4.32 -2.81 -11.79
N LEU A 97 -4.31 -2.15 -10.64
CA LEU A 97 -4.53 -0.70 -10.51
C LEU A 97 -3.30 -0.06 -9.90
N LEU A 98 -2.72 0.90 -10.60
CA LEU A 98 -1.75 1.82 -10.03
C LEU A 98 -2.46 3.12 -9.66
N LEU A 99 -2.66 3.37 -8.37
CA LEU A 99 -3.31 4.56 -7.83
C LEU A 99 -2.27 5.51 -7.23
N VAL A 100 -2.38 6.80 -7.56
CA VAL A 100 -1.53 7.86 -6.99
C VAL A 100 -2.41 8.98 -6.45
N ALA A 101 -2.22 9.34 -5.19
CA ALA A 101 -2.86 10.43 -4.49
C ALA A 101 -1.78 11.46 -4.09
N PRO A 102 -1.53 12.49 -4.93
CA PRO A 102 -0.41 13.39 -4.74
C PRO A 102 -0.54 14.28 -3.50
N ASN A 103 -1.74 14.67 -3.10
CA ASN A 103 -1.95 15.51 -1.93
C ASN A 103 -1.64 14.78 -0.62
N GLU A 104 -1.98 13.50 -0.54
CA GLU A 104 -1.68 12.64 0.60
C GLU A 104 -0.28 12.02 0.53
N HIS A 105 0.46 12.27 -0.56
CA HIS A 105 1.79 11.68 -0.81
C HIS A 105 1.75 10.14 -0.72
N LYS A 106 0.70 9.53 -1.24
CA LYS A 106 0.47 8.08 -1.19
C LYS A 106 0.34 7.50 -2.60
N ALA A 107 0.94 6.33 -2.81
CA ALA A 107 0.74 5.51 -4.00
C ALA A 107 0.43 4.07 -3.60
N ARG A 108 -0.39 3.39 -4.40
CA ARG A 108 -0.75 1.99 -4.21
C ARG A 108 -0.76 1.24 -5.53
N ILE A 109 -0.27 0.04 -5.52
CA ILE A 109 -0.49 -0.97 -6.55
C ILE A 109 -1.47 -1.97 -5.96
N GLU A 110 -2.67 -2.05 -6.52
CA GLU A 110 -3.70 -3.02 -6.16
C GLU A 110 -3.70 -4.13 -7.19
N VAL A 111 -3.67 -5.38 -6.75
CA VAL A 111 -3.45 -6.54 -7.61
C VAL A 111 -4.66 -7.49 -7.51
N GLY A 112 -5.16 -7.92 -8.66
CA GLY A 112 -6.21 -8.95 -8.73
C GLY A 112 -5.68 -10.32 -8.34
N TYR A 113 -6.54 -11.16 -7.78
CA TYR A 113 -6.19 -12.50 -7.25
C TYR A 113 -5.36 -13.36 -8.21
N GLY A 114 -5.62 -13.28 -9.52
CA GLY A 114 -4.90 -14.08 -10.52
C GLY A 114 -3.45 -13.67 -10.75
N LEU A 115 -3.03 -12.51 -10.23
CA LEU A 115 -1.69 -11.98 -10.42
C LEU A 115 -0.88 -11.87 -9.12
N GLU A 116 -1.46 -12.17 -7.96
CA GLU A 116 -0.78 -12.05 -6.66
C GLU A 116 0.49 -12.92 -6.56
N GLY A 117 0.49 -14.08 -7.24
CA GLY A 117 1.67 -14.94 -7.32
C GLY A 117 2.80 -14.39 -8.20
N THR A 118 2.50 -13.50 -9.15
CA THR A 118 3.47 -12.89 -10.06
C THR A 118 3.88 -11.50 -9.58
N LEU A 119 2.91 -10.62 -9.33
CA LEU A 119 3.13 -9.28 -8.79
C LEU A 119 2.82 -9.29 -7.29
N THR A 120 3.75 -9.80 -6.52
CA THR A 120 3.60 -9.94 -5.06
C THR A 120 3.61 -8.57 -4.35
N ASP A 121 3.12 -8.53 -3.10
CA ASP A 121 3.16 -7.33 -2.25
C ASP A 121 4.58 -6.79 -2.10
N ALA A 122 5.56 -7.68 -1.95
CA ALA A 122 6.97 -7.30 -1.83
C ALA A 122 7.48 -6.60 -3.09
N LEU A 123 7.17 -7.13 -4.29
CA LEU A 123 7.55 -6.51 -5.56
C LEU A 123 6.82 -5.19 -5.77
N SER A 124 5.53 -5.12 -5.49
CA SER A 124 4.74 -3.90 -5.53
C SER A 124 5.33 -2.81 -4.63
N LYS A 125 5.74 -3.17 -3.41
CA LYS A 125 6.41 -2.26 -2.47
C LYS A 125 7.74 -1.75 -3.00
N ILE A 126 8.56 -2.62 -3.57
CA ILE A 126 9.86 -2.27 -4.17
C ILE A 126 9.67 -1.29 -5.33
N ILE A 127 8.72 -1.54 -6.23
CA ILE A 127 8.41 -0.65 -7.35
C ILE A 127 8.06 0.74 -6.84
N ILE A 128 7.13 0.84 -5.89
CA ILE A 128 6.74 2.14 -5.33
C ILE A 128 7.93 2.84 -4.69
N THR A 129 8.69 2.14 -3.85
CA THR A 129 9.76 2.74 -3.03
C THR A 129 10.97 3.14 -3.88
N ASN A 130 11.38 2.30 -4.84
CA ASN A 130 12.65 2.48 -5.56
C ASN A 130 12.47 3.16 -6.93
N ALA A 131 11.35 2.92 -7.61
CA ALA A 131 11.11 3.47 -8.94
C ALA A 131 10.31 4.77 -8.92
N MET A 132 9.27 4.85 -8.08
CA MET A 132 8.31 5.95 -8.11
C MET A 132 8.62 7.03 -7.07
N ALA A 133 8.79 6.68 -5.80
CA ALA A 133 8.92 7.63 -4.70
C ALA A 133 10.08 8.62 -4.85
N PRO A 134 11.28 8.25 -5.34
CA PRO A 134 12.37 9.22 -5.55
C PRO A 134 12.02 10.28 -6.59
N ARG A 135 11.30 9.91 -7.66
CA ARG A 135 10.83 10.84 -8.69
C ARG A 135 9.72 11.74 -8.18
N PHE A 136 8.79 11.20 -7.40
CA PHE A 136 7.72 11.98 -6.77
C PHE A 136 8.27 13.02 -5.81
N LYS A 137 9.29 12.70 -5.02
CA LYS A 137 10.03 13.65 -4.17
C LYS A 137 10.68 14.78 -4.98
N ALA A 138 11.10 14.50 -6.20
CA ALA A 138 11.66 15.49 -7.12
C ALA A 138 10.57 16.25 -7.92
N GLY A 139 9.28 15.98 -7.68
CA GLY A 139 8.16 16.61 -8.41
C GLY A 139 7.89 16.00 -9.79
N ASP A 140 8.66 14.99 -10.22
CA ASP A 140 8.48 14.30 -11.51
C ASP A 140 7.44 13.18 -11.38
N PHE A 141 6.15 13.56 -11.26
CA PHE A 141 5.06 12.61 -11.15
C PHE A 141 4.89 11.77 -12.42
N GLY A 142 4.91 12.42 -13.58
CA GLY A 142 4.77 11.73 -14.86
C GLY A 142 5.84 10.67 -15.08
N GLY A 143 7.11 11.03 -14.88
CA GLY A 143 8.23 10.10 -15.03
C GLY A 143 8.23 9.00 -13.95
N GLY A 144 7.77 9.31 -12.72
CA GLY A 144 7.62 8.33 -11.65
C GLY A 144 6.55 7.28 -11.97
N ILE A 145 5.40 7.72 -12.48
CA ILE A 145 4.30 6.83 -12.89
C ILE A 145 4.73 5.98 -14.11
N GLU A 146 5.33 6.60 -15.13
CA GLU A 146 5.80 5.87 -16.31
C GLU A 146 6.83 4.80 -15.92
N ARG A 147 7.77 5.13 -15.03
CA ARG A 147 8.76 4.16 -14.53
C ARG A 147 8.09 3.02 -13.76
N GLY A 148 7.14 3.33 -12.87
CA GLY A 148 6.37 2.31 -12.15
C GLY A 148 5.62 1.37 -13.08
N VAL A 149 4.99 1.91 -14.12
CA VAL A 149 4.32 1.12 -15.17
C VAL A 149 5.29 0.20 -15.89
N ASP A 150 6.48 0.69 -16.29
CA ASP A 150 7.49 -0.12 -16.95
C ASP A 150 7.97 -1.28 -16.09
N ASP A 151 8.19 -1.03 -14.78
CA ASP A 151 8.61 -2.06 -13.86
C ASP A 151 7.47 -3.09 -13.58
N ILE A 152 6.21 -2.64 -13.45
CA ILE A 152 5.05 -3.54 -13.36
C ILE A 152 4.93 -4.43 -14.60
N ILE A 153 5.00 -3.84 -15.80
CA ILE A 153 4.93 -4.60 -17.07
C ILE A 153 6.06 -5.63 -17.12
N THR A 154 7.25 -5.24 -16.73
CA THR A 154 8.40 -6.15 -16.74
C THR A 154 8.19 -7.33 -15.79
N VAL A 155 7.65 -7.09 -14.56
CA VAL A 155 7.30 -8.17 -13.60
C VAL A 155 6.25 -9.11 -14.21
N LEU A 156 5.21 -8.56 -14.83
CA LEU A 156 4.10 -9.33 -15.38
C LEU A 156 4.45 -10.11 -16.64
N THR A 157 5.54 -9.74 -17.35
CA THR A 157 5.94 -10.35 -18.63
C THR A 157 7.22 -11.17 -18.56
N THR A 158 7.97 -11.08 -17.47
CA THR A 158 9.23 -11.82 -17.27
C THR A 158 9.00 -12.99 -16.33
N ASP A 159 9.68 -14.10 -16.56
CA ASP A 159 9.64 -15.27 -15.69
C ASP A 159 10.14 -14.89 -14.27
N SER A 160 9.41 -15.28 -13.23
CA SER A 160 9.66 -14.89 -11.84
C SER A 160 11.08 -15.20 -11.36
N SER A 161 11.73 -16.22 -11.93
CA SER A 161 13.10 -16.61 -11.60
C SER A 161 14.18 -15.59 -11.99
N GLU A 162 13.91 -14.69 -12.93
CA GLU A 162 14.87 -13.65 -13.33
C GLU A 162 14.84 -12.41 -12.43
N TRP A 163 13.72 -12.14 -11.74
CA TRP A 163 13.57 -10.99 -10.86
C TRP A 163 14.43 -11.10 -9.59
N GLU A 164 14.56 -12.29 -9.05
CA GLU A 164 15.41 -12.55 -7.88
C GLU A 164 16.89 -12.25 -8.13
N LYS A 165 17.30 -12.22 -9.41
CA LYS A 165 18.69 -11.98 -9.82
C LYS A 165 19.02 -10.50 -10.05
N ARG A 166 18.04 -9.56 -9.99
CA ARG A 166 18.29 -8.14 -10.28
C ARG A 166 18.65 -7.36 -9.00
N PRO A 167 19.92 -6.93 -8.81
CA PRO A 167 20.40 -6.25 -7.59
C PRO A 167 19.68 -4.94 -7.29
N GLN A 168 19.22 -4.22 -8.31
CA GLN A 168 18.56 -2.92 -8.18
C GLN A 168 17.15 -2.99 -7.58
N LEU A 169 16.55 -4.17 -7.53
CA LEU A 169 15.23 -4.40 -6.93
C LEU A 169 15.33 -4.89 -5.48
N ARG A 170 16.55 -5.12 -4.98
CA ARG A 170 16.73 -5.37 -3.54
C ARG A 170 16.42 -4.09 -2.79
N ILE A 171 15.55 -4.18 -1.80
CA ILE A 171 15.40 -3.12 -0.81
C ILE A 171 16.77 -2.97 -0.16
N VAL A 172 17.50 -1.94 -0.55
CA VAL A 172 18.64 -1.49 0.24
C VAL A 172 18.03 -0.90 1.49
N ARG A 173 17.90 -1.74 2.53
CA ARG A 173 17.70 -1.25 3.87
C ARG A 173 18.94 -0.39 4.12
N GLN A 174 18.81 0.91 4.03
CA GLN A 174 19.76 1.81 4.66
C GLN A 174 19.54 1.61 6.16
N ASP A 175 20.21 0.57 6.70
CA ASP A 175 20.49 0.53 8.12
C ASP A 175 21.41 1.73 8.35
N THR A 176 20.80 2.87 8.65
CA THR A 176 21.55 4.00 9.17
C THR A 176 22.20 3.46 10.45
N THR A 177 23.50 3.53 10.51
CA THR A 177 24.30 3.12 11.69
C THR A 177 23.78 3.80 12.97
N LEU A 178 23.01 4.89 12.83
CA LEU A 178 22.30 5.59 13.91
C LEU A 178 21.12 4.78 14.47
N ASP A 179 20.41 3.99 13.65
CA ASP A 179 19.30 3.16 14.14
C ASP A 179 19.79 1.96 14.96
N ALA A 180 20.99 1.45 14.61
CA ALA A 180 21.64 0.40 15.39
C ALA A 180 22.25 0.92 16.70
N LEU A 181 22.66 2.20 16.74
CA LEU A 181 23.26 2.82 17.93
C LEU A 181 22.22 3.45 18.86
N GLY A 182 21.01 3.77 18.35
CA GLY A 182 19.93 4.41 19.12
C GLY A 182 19.62 3.69 20.43
N PRO A 183 19.37 2.38 20.45
CA PRO A 183 19.12 1.62 21.68
C PRO A 183 20.29 1.63 22.67
N TRP A 184 21.52 1.61 22.16
CA TRP A 184 22.72 1.63 23.00
C TRP A 184 23.00 3.01 23.61
N ILE A 185 22.72 4.08 22.86
CA ILE A 185 22.80 5.46 23.36
C ILE A 185 21.73 5.69 24.43
N ALA A 186 20.48 5.23 24.19
CA ALA A 186 19.42 5.33 25.19
C ALA A 186 19.74 4.54 26.46
N LEU A 187 20.29 3.33 26.33
CA LEU A 187 20.71 2.50 27.46
C LEU A 187 21.86 3.16 28.23
N GLY A 188 22.85 3.71 27.52
CA GLY A 188 23.98 4.42 28.12
C GLY A 188 23.54 5.65 28.92
N LEU A 189 22.60 6.43 28.34
CA LEU A 189 22.03 7.61 28.98
C LEU A 189 21.18 7.26 30.20
N PHE A 190 20.42 6.18 30.13
CA PHE A 190 19.64 5.63 31.23
C PHE A 190 20.55 5.20 32.41
N VAL A 191 21.62 4.43 32.11
CA VAL A 191 22.59 3.98 33.11
C VAL A 191 23.33 5.19 33.72
N PHE A 192 23.69 6.19 32.93
CA PHE A 192 24.35 7.41 33.39
C PHE A 192 23.47 8.23 34.32
N ILE A 193 22.19 8.48 33.96
CA ILE A 193 21.22 9.21 34.77
C ILE A 193 20.93 8.44 36.05
N PHE A 194 20.75 7.12 35.97
CA PHE A 194 20.50 6.28 37.14
C PHE A 194 21.69 6.28 38.11
N PHE A 195 22.93 6.22 37.58
CA PHE A 195 24.14 6.30 38.40
C PHE A 195 24.29 7.66 39.12
N TRP A 196 23.83 8.73 38.45
CA TRP A 196 23.89 10.09 39.02
C TRP A 196 22.83 10.31 40.10
N LEU A 197 21.63 9.70 39.96
CA LEU A 197 20.53 9.81 40.91
C LEU A 197 20.69 8.90 42.15
N THR A 198 21.53 7.86 42.09
CA THR A 198 21.73 6.96 43.23
C THR A 198 22.76 7.50 44.24
N PRO A 199 22.41 7.53 45.54
CA PRO A 199 23.34 7.99 46.58
C PRO A 199 24.56 7.07 46.70
N PRO A 200 25.73 7.61 47.10
CA PRO A 200 27.01 6.88 47.11
C PRO A 200 27.03 5.57 47.89
N SER A 201 26.14 5.45 48.89
CA SER A 201 26.04 4.29 49.78
C SER A 201 25.41 3.04 49.10
N GLN A 202 24.74 3.17 47.97
CA GLN A 202 24.07 2.06 47.27
C GLN A 202 24.76 1.64 45.95
N ARG A 203 25.82 2.31 45.56
CA ARG A 203 26.49 2.06 44.26
C ARG A 203 27.17 0.70 44.15
N GLY A 204 27.52 0.06 45.30
CA GLY A 204 28.18 -1.26 45.31
C GLY A 204 27.26 -2.41 44.90
N ASN A 205 25.96 -2.33 45.22
CA ASN A 205 25.01 -3.38 44.88
C ASN A 205 24.54 -3.34 43.42
N LEU A 206 24.66 -2.18 42.78
CA LEU A 206 24.25 -1.97 41.37
C LEU A 206 25.16 -2.70 40.38
N LEU A 207 26.44 -2.76 40.65
CA LEU A 207 27.40 -3.45 39.77
C LEU A 207 27.11 -4.95 39.71
N SER A 208 26.73 -5.55 40.84
CA SER A 208 26.36 -6.96 40.93
C SER A 208 25.05 -7.29 40.22
N PHE A 209 24.08 -6.33 40.24
CA PHE A 209 22.80 -6.47 39.55
C PHE A 209 22.96 -6.38 38.02
N LEU A 210 23.77 -5.43 37.52
CA LEU A 210 24.06 -5.27 36.11
C LEU A 210 24.82 -6.47 35.53
N LEU A 211 25.76 -7.02 36.29
CA LEU A 211 26.51 -8.22 35.89
C LEU A 211 25.60 -9.44 35.82
N GLY A 212 24.63 -9.57 36.74
CA GLY A 212 23.63 -10.65 36.74
C GLY A 212 22.65 -10.55 35.53
N MET A 213 22.29 -9.34 35.11
CA MET A 213 21.42 -9.14 33.95
C MET A 213 22.11 -9.45 32.62
N LEU A 214 23.42 -9.19 32.53
CA LEU A 214 24.21 -9.48 31.32
C LEU A 214 24.41 -11.00 31.09
N MET A 215 24.34 -11.81 32.15
CA MET A 215 24.52 -13.28 32.08
C MET A 215 23.20 -14.05 31.89
N SER A 216 22.05 -13.38 31.91
CA SER A 216 20.71 -14.03 31.92
C SER A 216 19.99 -14.06 30.56
N SER A 217 20.59 -13.66 29.47
CA SER A 217 19.94 -13.61 28.16
C SER A 217 20.10 -14.88 27.34
N HIS A 218 19.52 -16.00 27.82
CA HIS A 218 19.22 -17.16 26.94
C HIS A 218 18.00 -17.90 27.47
N ARG A 219 16.80 -17.56 27.00
CA ARG A 219 15.74 -18.56 26.80
C ARG A 219 14.57 -17.96 26.01
N GLY A 220 14.26 -18.64 24.91
CA GLY A 220 13.21 -18.32 23.96
C GLY A 220 11.80 -18.58 24.49
N GLY A 221 10.81 -18.02 23.77
CA GLY A 221 9.41 -18.27 23.96
C GLY A 221 8.65 -17.86 22.70
N GLY A 222 8.17 -18.85 21.95
CA GLY A 222 7.35 -18.65 20.76
C GLY A 222 5.91 -18.28 21.11
N TYR A 223 5.28 -17.50 20.26
CA TYR A 223 3.83 -17.34 20.25
C TYR A 223 3.24 -17.72 18.90
N ARG A 224 2.22 -18.55 18.99
CA ARG A 224 1.42 -19.16 17.94
C ARG A 224 0.00 -18.61 18.07
N GLY A 225 -0.68 -18.43 16.93
CA GLY A 225 -2.13 -18.22 16.85
C GLY A 225 -2.47 -17.01 15.98
N GLY A 226 -3.48 -17.00 15.15
CA GLY A 226 -4.62 -17.85 14.90
C GLY A 226 -5.47 -17.18 13.84
N SER A 227 -6.12 -17.96 13.04
CA SER A 227 -7.03 -17.71 11.94
C SER A 227 -8.29 -16.91 12.29
N GLY A 228 -8.88 -16.24 11.26
CA GLY A 228 -10.23 -15.67 11.34
C GLY A 228 -10.77 -15.29 9.97
N ASP A 229 -11.79 -16.06 9.55
CA ASP A 229 -12.60 -16.03 8.36
C ASP A 229 -13.29 -14.69 8.05
N GLY A 230 -13.43 -14.28 6.83
CA GLY A 230 -14.43 -14.42 5.81
C GLY A 230 -15.62 -13.49 5.97
N TRP A 231 -15.97 -12.76 4.87
CA TRP A 231 -17.37 -12.47 4.48
C TRP A 231 -17.40 -11.88 3.08
N SER A 232 -18.29 -12.44 2.29
CA SER A 232 -18.62 -12.13 0.91
C SER A 232 -19.82 -11.17 0.84
N ASP A 233 -19.93 -10.43 -0.24
CA ASP A 233 -21.11 -10.07 -1.05
C ASP A 233 -20.98 -8.62 -1.55
N GLY A 234 -21.27 -8.22 -2.75
CA GLY A 234 -21.97 -8.58 -3.91
C GLY A 234 -22.57 -7.31 -4.54
N GLY A 235 -22.41 -7.11 -5.84
CA GLY A 235 -23.24 -6.19 -6.67
C GLY A 235 -22.51 -5.07 -7.37
N GLY A 236 -22.22 -5.22 -8.57
CA GLY A 236 -22.81 -4.90 -9.82
C GLY A 236 -22.49 -3.55 -10.46
N GLY A 237 -21.68 -3.55 -11.52
CA GLY A 237 -21.84 -2.77 -12.73
C GLY A 237 -20.84 -1.66 -13.03
N PHE A 238 -19.80 -1.95 -13.72
CA PHE A 238 -19.25 -1.32 -14.93
C PHE A 238 -18.14 -2.17 -15.53
N SER A 239 -18.02 -2.15 -16.83
CA SER A 239 -17.33 -3.11 -17.68
C SER A 239 -15.80 -3.02 -17.68
N GLY A 240 -15.16 -3.33 -16.58
CA GLY A 240 -13.96 -4.15 -16.60
C GLY A 240 -14.42 -5.58 -16.68
N GLY A 241 -13.63 -6.53 -17.15
CA GLY A 241 -14.03 -7.92 -17.36
C GLY A 241 -14.53 -8.68 -16.14
N GLY A 242 -14.82 -8.00 -15.01
CA GLY A 242 -15.46 -8.56 -13.82
C GLY A 242 -14.48 -9.19 -12.83
N GLY A 243 -13.20 -8.86 -12.89
CA GLY A 243 -12.19 -9.31 -11.94
C GLY A 243 -12.37 -8.72 -10.54
N SER A 244 -11.80 -9.36 -9.54
CA SER A 244 -11.81 -8.92 -8.15
C SER A 244 -10.42 -8.99 -7.53
N SER A 245 -10.17 -8.12 -6.54
CA SER A 245 -9.00 -8.09 -5.68
C SER A 245 -9.41 -8.27 -4.23
N GLY A 246 -8.56 -8.93 -3.45
CA GLY A 246 -8.72 -9.10 -1.99
C GLY A 246 -7.92 -8.07 -1.19
N GLY A 247 -7.34 -7.08 -1.84
CA GLY A 247 -6.41 -6.14 -1.19
C GLY A 247 -4.94 -6.52 -1.37
N GLY A 248 -4.64 -7.49 -2.25
CA GLY A 248 -3.27 -7.80 -2.66
C GLY A 248 -2.58 -6.59 -3.29
N GLY A 249 -1.26 -6.53 -3.16
CA GLY A 249 -0.45 -5.41 -3.60
C GLY A 249 0.17 -4.63 -2.44
N ALA A 250 0.67 -3.43 -2.68
CA ALA A 250 1.33 -2.64 -1.64
C ALA A 250 1.07 -1.15 -1.76
N SER A 251 1.21 -0.46 -0.65
CA SER A 251 1.17 1.00 -0.56
C SER A 251 2.52 1.58 -0.19
N GLY A 252 2.77 2.82 -0.58
CA GLY A 252 3.94 3.58 -0.18
C GLY A 252 3.67 5.07 -0.12
N SER A 253 4.48 5.77 0.64
CA SER A 253 4.49 7.23 0.76
C SER A 253 5.85 7.80 0.35
N TRP A 254 5.89 9.12 0.01
CA TRP A 254 7.10 9.83 -0.34
C TRP A 254 7.19 11.20 0.31
#